data_81046a310574e82313ac412defebb9c7
#
_entry.id   81046a310574e82313ac412defebb9c7
#
_cell.length_a   1.000
_cell.length_b   1.000
_cell.length_c   1.000
_cell.angle_alpha   90.00
_cell.angle_beta   90.00
_cell.angle_gamma   90.00
#
_symmetry.space_group_name_H-M   'P 1'
#
loop_
_entity.id
_entity.type
_entity.pdbx_description
1 polymer ?
#
loop_
_entity_poly.entity_id
_entity_poly.type
_entity_poly.pdbx_seq_one_letter_code
_entity_poly.pdbx_strand_id
1 'polypeptide(L)'
;MRIKFWGTRGTRPTPGRKTLRYGGNTTCVEVRDRENNLLIIDSGSGIAELGSGFSATDPLQAHLLITHTHLDHIQGFPFFLPAFVPGTHLTIVGPAGSAKSLQAAFADQMDPAYFPIRLSHMPAEMEFIERNPGETFEVGALRITPHLLMHPIPTFGYRIDEGSSRFCFATDNEIAMFANQENGTLKDLANWCRDADLLVHDAQYSTEEYKTHAGFGHSTYEESLSLAEQAGAKQLAFFHHDPVHSDTEVDALIEEALGNHRQSGGADVNAFPAAEEQELAL
;
A
#
# COMPACT_ATOMS: atom_id res chain seq x y z
N MET A 1 -9.70 13.58 6.23
CA MET A 1 -8.92 12.78 5.23
C MET A 1 -9.87 11.77 4.57
N ARG A 2 -9.81 11.57 3.26
CA ARG A 2 -10.55 10.51 2.54
C ARG A 2 -9.56 9.53 1.94
N ILE A 3 -9.88 8.24 2.03
CA ILE A 3 -9.05 7.15 1.54
C ILE A 3 -9.91 6.30 0.61
N LYS A 4 -9.41 5.98 -0.59
CA LYS A 4 -10.09 5.12 -1.54
C LYS A 4 -9.12 4.06 -2.09
N PHE A 5 -9.55 2.81 -2.11
CA PHE A 5 -8.75 1.71 -2.66
C PHE A 5 -9.05 1.54 -4.15
N TRP A 6 -8.01 1.48 -4.96
CA TRP A 6 -8.07 1.25 -6.40
C TRP A 6 -7.44 -0.09 -6.81
N GLY A 7 -6.71 -0.71 -5.89
CA GLY A 7 -6.14 -2.04 -6.04
C GLY A 7 -5.75 -2.59 -4.68
N THR A 8 -6.14 -3.82 -4.39
CA THR A 8 -6.02 -4.47 -3.09
C THR A 8 -5.32 -5.83 -3.14
N ARG A 9 -5.02 -6.33 -4.34
CA ARG A 9 -4.35 -7.63 -4.55
C ARG A 9 -2.85 -7.51 -4.45
N GLY A 10 -2.22 -8.58 -3.95
CA GLY A 10 -0.78 -8.74 -3.94
C GLY A 10 -0.24 -9.43 -5.19
N THR A 11 1.08 -9.33 -5.38
CA THR A 11 1.90 -10.10 -6.30
C THR A 11 1.57 -9.91 -7.78
N ARG A 12 0.31 -9.99 -8.20
CA ARG A 12 -0.12 -9.85 -9.60
C ARG A 12 -1.60 -9.50 -9.73
N PRO A 13 -2.00 -8.84 -10.82
CA PRO A 13 -3.42 -8.65 -11.12
C PRO A 13 -4.16 -9.99 -11.25
N THR A 14 -5.37 -10.04 -10.72
CA THR A 14 -6.21 -11.24 -10.69
C THR A 14 -7.65 -10.89 -11.10
N PRO A 15 -7.87 -10.45 -12.35
CA PRO A 15 -9.21 -10.12 -12.82
C PRO A 15 -10.03 -11.40 -12.99
N GLY A 16 -11.32 -11.36 -12.64
CA GLY A 16 -12.21 -12.48 -12.89
C GLY A 16 -13.39 -12.56 -11.93
N ARG A 17 -14.27 -13.53 -12.17
CA ARG A 17 -15.51 -13.70 -11.40
C ARG A 17 -15.30 -14.02 -9.91
N LYS A 18 -14.13 -14.54 -9.56
CA LYS A 18 -13.82 -14.94 -8.19
C LYS A 18 -13.31 -13.78 -7.32
N THR A 19 -13.02 -12.63 -7.93
CA THR A 19 -12.39 -11.47 -7.30
C THR A 19 -13.20 -10.18 -7.47
N LEU A 20 -14.50 -10.29 -7.75
CA LEU A 20 -15.35 -9.13 -8.07
C LEU A 20 -15.67 -8.23 -6.85
N ARG A 21 -15.67 -8.78 -5.64
CA ARG A 21 -16.02 -8.02 -4.44
C ARG A 21 -14.84 -7.22 -3.88
N TYR A 22 -13.69 -7.86 -3.83
CA TYR A 22 -12.49 -7.23 -3.26
C TYR A 22 -11.59 -6.62 -4.34
N GLY A 23 -11.82 -6.99 -5.59
CA GLY A 23 -11.07 -6.48 -6.72
C GLY A 23 -9.92 -7.39 -7.15
N GLY A 24 -9.39 -7.13 -8.32
CA GLY A 24 -8.30 -7.88 -8.93
C GLY A 24 -7.08 -7.04 -9.30
N ASN A 25 -7.11 -5.74 -9.05
CA ASN A 25 -5.97 -4.84 -9.28
C ASN A 25 -4.96 -4.90 -8.15
N THR A 26 -3.69 -4.72 -8.49
CA THR A 26 -2.61 -4.62 -7.51
C THR A 26 -2.51 -3.22 -6.92
N THR A 27 -1.74 -3.11 -5.86
CA THR A 27 -1.69 -2.03 -4.88
C THR A 27 -1.77 -0.62 -5.48
N CYS A 28 -2.86 0.08 -5.17
CA CYS A 28 -3.02 1.52 -5.41
C CYS A 28 -4.06 2.09 -4.45
N VAL A 29 -3.67 3.11 -3.68
CA VAL A 29 -4.54 3.76 -2.71
C VAL A 29 -4.52 5.27 -2.92
N GLU A 30 -5.69 5.87 -3.10
CA GLU A 30 -5.88 7.31 -3.15
C GLU A 30 -6.10 7.86 -1.76
N VAL A 31 -5.40 8.93 -1.42
CA VAL A 31 -5.61 9.72 -0.19
C VAL A 31 -5.84 11.16 -0.57
N ARG A 32 -6.89 11.76 -0.02
CA ARG A 32 -7.16 13.19 -0.19
C ARG A 32 -7.26 13.88 1.16
N ASP A 33 -6.56 15.00 1.27
CA ASP A 33 -6.73 15.88 2.43
C ASP A 33 -8.06 16.67 2.35
N ARG A 34 -8.34 17.45 3.39
CA ARG A 34 -9.55 18.30 3.46
C ARG A 34 -9.60 19.39 2.37
N GLU A 35 -8.45 19.74 1.78
CA GLU A 35 -8.33 20.71 0.69
C GLU A 35 -8.39 20.04 -0.69
N ASN A 36 -8.60 18.70 -0.70
CA ASN A 36 -8.68 17.85 -1.88
C ASN A 36 -7.34 17.68 -2.62
N ASN A 37 -6.20 17.96 -1.97
CA ASN A 37 -4.89 17.61 -2.52
C ASN A 37 -4.76 16.09 -2.66
N LEU A 38 -4.19 15.64 -3.76
CA LEU A 38 -4.07 14.23 -4.13
C LEU A 38 -2.73 13.65 -3.71
N LEU A 39 -2.78 12.60 -2.91
CA LEU A 39 -1.70 11.70 -2.60
C LEU A 39 -2.09 10.29 -3.06
N ILE A 40 -1.19 9.59 -3.71
CA ILE A 40 -1.40 8.22 -4.17
C ILE A 40 -0.34 7.34 -3.52
N ILE A 41 -0.72 6.22 -2.94
CA ILE A 41 0.22 5.23 -2.42
C ILE A 41 0.25 4.06 -3.39
N ASP A 42 1.42 3.80 -3.91
CA ASP A 42 1.75 2.83 -4.96
C ASP A 42 1.05 3.06 -6.31
N SER A 43 1.66 2.52 -7.31
CA SER A 43 1.22 2.60 -8.71
C SER A 43 1.12 1.20 -9.35
N GLY A 44 0.57 0.25 -8.60
CA GLY A 44 0.16 -1.04 -9.13
C GLY A 44 -0.92 -0.89 -10.21
N SER A 45 -1.49 -1.99 -10.68
CA SER A 45 -2.44 -1.93 -11.80
C SER A 45 -3.67 -1.04 -11.52
N GLY A 46 -4.05 -0.88 -10.24
CA GLY A 46 -5.16 0.01 -9.84
C GLY A 46 -4.99 1.48 -10.21
N ILE A 47 -3.76 1.97 -10.43
CA ILE A 47 -3.54 3.38 -10.80
C ILE A 47 -4.10 3.70 -12.19
N ALA A 48 -4.25 2.71 -13.07
CA ALA A 48 -4.84 2.91 -14.39
C ALA A 48 -6.33 3.28 -14.27
N GLU A 49 -7.06 2.61 -13.39
CA GLU A 49 -8.47 2.94 -13.11
C GLU A 49 -8.59 4.31 -12.43
N LEU A 50 -7.77 4.59 -11.41
CA LEU A 50 -7.69 5.93 -10.82
C LEU A 50 -7.42 6.99 -11.89
N GLY A 51 -6.44 6.75 -12.77
CA GLY A 51 -6.05 7.66 -13.85
C GLY A 51 -7.17 7.94 -14.84
N SER A 52 -8.04 6.97 -15.10
CA SER A 52 -9.18 7.12 -16.03
C SER A 52 -10.24 8.10 -15.53
N GLY A 53 -10.28 8.36 -14.22
CA GLY A 53 -11.20 9.32 -13.60
C GLY A 53 -10.77 10.80 -13.78
N PHE A 54 -9.58 11.09 -14.29
CA PHE A 54 -9.10 12.45 -14.52
C PHE A 54 -9.35 12.90 -15.96
N SER A 55 -9.34 14.23 -16.14
CA SER A 55 -9.41 14.84 -17.49
C SER A 55 -8.22 14.44 -18.34
N ALA A 56 -8.46 14.14 -19.59
CA ALA A 56 -7.40 13.85 -20.57
C ALA A 56 -6.63 15.12 -21.04
N THR A 57 -7.05 16.30 -20.62
CA THR A 57 -6.49 17.58 -21.07
C THR A 57 -6.03 18.48 -19.94
N ASP A 58 -6.55 18.30 -18.71
CA ASP A 58 -6.25 19.18 -17.60
C ASP A 58 -5.06 18.63 -16.80
N PRO A 59 -4.03 19.44 -16.56
CA PRO A 59 -2.85 19.00 -15.84
C PRO A 59 -3.17 18.67 -14.38
N LEU A 60 -2.52 17.64 -13.86
CA LEU A 60 -2.65 17.17 -12.50
C LEU A 60 -1.42 17.56 -11.67
N GLN A 61 -1.64 17.88 -10.39
CA GLN A 61 -0.58 17.90 -9.39
C GLN A 61 -0.83 16.79 -8.38
N ALA A 62 0.11 15.88 -8.22
CA ALA A 62 -0.03 14.75 -7.31
C ALA A 62 1.32 14.31 -6.73
N HIS A 63 1.24 13.71 -5.53
CA HIS A 63 2.36 13.01 -4.94
C HIS A 63 2.09 11.50 -5.00
N LEU A 64 3.08 10.73 -5.48
CA LEU A 64 3.08 9.27 -5.44
C LEU A 64 4.06 8.81 -4.36
N LEU A 65 3.56 8.12 -3.35
CA LEU A 65 4.37 7.46 -2.34
C LEU A 65 4.53 5.99 -2.74
N ILE A 66 5.73 5.60 -3.07
CA ILE A 66 6.04 4.22 -3.46
C ILE A 66 6.57 3.49 -2.24
N THR A 67 5.88 2.42 -1.83
CA THR A 67 6.32 1.59 -0.71
C THR A 67 7.63 0.88 -1.05
N HIS A 68 7.71 0.29 -2.22
CA HIS A 68 8.90 -0.35 -2.80
C HIS A 68 8.70 -0.62 -4.30
N THR A 69 9.71 -1.18 -4.96
CA THR A 69 9.75 -1.26 -6.42
C THR A 69 9.48 -2.66 -6.99
N HIS A 70 8.81 -3.57 -6.25
CA HIS A 70 8.28 -4.77 -6.87
C HIS A 70 7.21 -4.43 -7.92
N LEU A 71 7.05 -5.28 -8.93
CA LEU A 71 6.23 -4.94 -10.10
C LEU A 71 4.78 -4.65 -9.76
N ASP A 72 4.19 -5.35 -8.84
CA ASP A 72 2.80 -5.16 -8.43
C ASP A 72 2.54 -3.81 -7.74
N HIS A 73 3.60 -3.09 -7.35
CA HIS A 73 3.53 -1.73 -6.81
C HIS A 73 3.84 -0.63 -7.82
N ILE A 74 4.42 -0.95 -8.98
CA ILE A 74 4.80 0.06 -9.99
C ILE A 74 4.27 -0.22 -11.40
N GLN A 75 3.81 -1.44 -11.72
CA GLN A 75 3.48 -1.89 -13.08
C GLN A 75 2.34 -1.11 -13.76
N GLY A 76 1.49 -0.45 -13.00
CA GLY A 76 0.38 0.34 -13.56
C GLY A 76 0.79 1.74 -14.01
N PHE A 77 1.93 2.25 -13.53
CA PHE A 77 2.37 3.61 -13.84
C PHE A 77 2.44 3.93 -15.34
N PRO A 78 2.91 3.04 -16.22
CA PRO A 78 2.90 3.29 -17.67
C PRO A 78 1.51 3.58 -18.25
N PHE A 79 0.44 3.24 -17.54
CA PHE A 79 -0.95 3.42 -17.94
C PHE A 79 -1.66 4.56 -17.17
N PHE A 80 -0.93 5.31 -16.35
CA PHE A 80 -1.47 6.45 -15.62
C PHE A 80 -1.68 7.64 -16.57
N LEU A 81 -2.90 7.79 -17.09
CA LEU A 81 -3.23 8.78 -18.11
C LEU A 81 -2.81 10.21 -17.79
N PRO A 82 -2.92 10.72 -16.55
CA PRO A 82 -2.46 12.08 -16.24
C PRO A 82 -0.97 12.32 -16.53
N ALA A 83 -0.12 11.29 -16.51
CA ALA A 83 1.29 11.44 -16.83
C ALA A 83 1.56 11.75 -18.31
N PHE A 84 0.54 11.60 -19.17
CA PHE A 84 0.58 11.98 -20.58
C PHE A 84 -0.02 13.36 -20.87
N VAL A 85 -0.42 14.11 -19.85
CA VAL A 85 -0.97 15.46 -19.98
C VAL A 85 0.15 16.48 -19.74
N PRO A 86 0.49 17.35 -20.72
CA PRO A 86 1.46 18.41 -20.52
C PRO A 86 1.08 19.35 -19.38
N GLY A 87 2.06 19.73 -18.55
CA GLY A 87 1.83 20.56 -17.37
C GLY A 87 1.43 19.79 -16.11
N THR A 88 1.26 18.45 -16.20
CA THR A 88 1.13 17.60 -15.01
C THR A 88 2.47 17.56 -14.25
N HIS A 89 2.39 17.69 -12.92
CA HIS A 89 3.54 17.60 -12.02
C HIS A 89 3.35 16.44 -11.05
N LEU A 90 4.29 15.49 -11.08
CA LEU A 90 4.29 14.32 -10.20
C LEU A 90 5.55 14.32 -9.34
N THR A 91 5.37 14.39 -8.02
CA THR A 91 6.45 14.16 -7.06
C THR A 91 6.37 12.71 -6.59
N ILE A 92 7.38 11.90 -6.94
CA ILE A 92 7.41 10.45 -6.69
C ILE A 92 8.41 10.19 -5.58
N VAL A 93 7.94 9.72 -4.43
CA VAL A 93 8.74 9.52 -3.22
C VAL A 93 8.80 8.04 -2.89
N GLY A 94 9.98 7.52 -2.55
CA GLY A 94 10.15 6.13 -2.15
C GLY A 94 11.38 5.91 -1.27
N PRO A 95 11.67 4.67 -0.87
CA PRO A 95 12.79 4.35 0.01
C PRO A 95 14.14 4.49 -0.70
N ALA A 96 15.10 5.08 0.02
CA ALA A 96 16.50 5.03 -0.34
C ALA A 96 17.12 3.65 -0.06
N GLY A 97 18.24 3.35 -0.69
CA GLY A 97 19.03 2.15 -0.40
C GLY A 97 18.65 0.90 -1.19
N SER A 98 17.73 1.01 -2.15
CA SER A 98 17.44 -0.05 -3.11
C SER A 98 18.62 -0.27 -4.09
N ALA A 99 18.71 -1.47 -4.68
CA ALA A 99 19.76 -1.80 -5.65
C ALA A 99 19.75 -0.92 -6.92
N LYS A 100 18.57 -0.38 -7.26
CA LYS A 100 18.37 0.63 -8.31
C LYS A 100 17.71 1.86 -7.70
N SER A 101 17.99 3.06 -8.26
CA SER A 101 17.26 4.25 -7.88
C SER A 101 15.78 4.11 -8.24
N LEU A 102 14.93 4.83 -7.51
CA LEU A 102 13.49 4.87 -7.77
C LEU A 102 13.20 5.25 -9.24
N GLN A 103 13.87 6.28 -9.75
CA GLN A 103 13.74 6.69 -11.16
C GLN A 103 14.16 5.59 -12.14
N ALA A 104 15.24 4.86 -11.84
CA ALA A 104 15.70 3.78 -12.70
C ALA A 104 14.69 2.61 -12.73
N ALA A 105 14.06 2.26 -11.61
CA ALA A 105 13.04 1.22 -11.56
C ALA A 105 11.83 1.58 -12.45
N PHE A 106 11.37 2.83 -12.40
CA PHE A 106 10.29 3.34 -13.26
C PHE A 106 10.70 3.38 -14.74
N ALA A 107 11.95 3.76 -15.04
CA ALA A 107 12.44 3.81 -16.42
C ALA A 107 12.59 2.41 -17.04
N ASP A 108 13.09 1.45 -16.26
CA ASP A 108 13.37 0.10 -16.75
C ASP A 108 12.09 -0.66 -17.13
N GLN A 109 10.99 -0.52 -16.39
CA GLN A 109 9.71 -1.13 -16.79
C GLN A 109 9.13 -0.54 -18.10
N MET A 110 9.60 0.66 -18.48
CA MET A 110 9.22 1.35 -19.72
C MET A 110 10.33 1.24 -20.79
N ASP A 111 11.23 0.25 -20.69
CA ASP A 111 12.18 -0.04 -21.76
C ASP A 111 11.43 -0.40 -23.05
N PRO A 112 11.86 0.08 -24.22
CA PRO A 112 11.21 -0.21 -25.51
C PRO A 112 11.07 -1.68 -25.86
N ALA A 113 11.80 -2.57 -25.20
CA ALA A 113 11.58 -4.02 -25.33
C ALA A 113 10.25 -4.47 -24.69
N TYR A 114 9.69 -3.69 -23.75
CA TYR A 114 8.50 -4.04 -22.97
C TYR A 114 7.35 -3.05 -23.17
N PHE A 115 7.66 -1.74 -23.34
CA PHE A 115 6.66 -0.70 -23.47
C PHE A 115 7.04 0.30 -24.57
N PRO A 116 6.08 0.76 -25.42
CA PRO A 116 6.39 1.57 -26.61
C PRO A 116 6.86 3.00 -26.30
N ILE A 117 6.61 3.51 -25.09
CA ILE A 117 6.93 4.88 -24.68
C ILE A 117 7.92 4.83 -23.51
N ARG A 118 9.04 5.53 -23.63
CA ARG A 118 10.01 5.67 -22.52
C ARG A 118 9.49 6.62 -21.47
N LEU A 119 9.88 6.44 -20.20
CA LEU A 119 9.59 7.37 -19.11
C LEU A 119 9.95 8.83 -19.49
N SER A 120 11.10 9.03 -20.12
CA SER A 120 11.58 10.36 -20.57
C SER A 120 10.77 11.00 -21.71
N HIS A 121 9.83 10.27 -22.30
CA HIS A 121 8.96 10.77 -23.35
C HIS A 121 7.54 11.11 -22.81
N MET A 122 7.27 10.84 -21.56
CA MET A 122 6.03 11.28 -20.92
C MET A 122 6.10 12.81 -20.72
N PRO A 123 5.05 13.56 -21.09
CA PRO A 123 5.07 15.01 -21.03
C PRO A 123 4.92 15.61 -19.62
N ALA A 124 4.55 14.81 -18.63
CA ALA A 124 4.51 15.26 -17.23
C ALA A 124 5.92 15.59 -16.71
N GLU A 125 6.02 16.60 -15.88
CA GLU A 125 7.22 16.88 -15.09
C GLU A 125 7.24 15.93 -13.89
N MET A 126 8.33 15.17 -13.71
CA MET A 126 8.46 14.17 -12.68
C MET A 126 9.69 14.46 -11.82
N GLU A 127 9.48 14.58 -10.52
CA GLU A 127 10.54 14.68 -9.52
C GLU A 127 10.60 13.37 -8.73
N PHE A 128 11.76 12.70 -8.69
CA PHE A 128 11.99 11.48 -7.93
C PHE A 128 12.80 11.79 -6.68
N ILE A 129 12.25 11.45 -5.51
CA ILE A 129 12.84 11.74 -4.20
C ILE A 129 12.98 10.44 -3.42
N GLU A 130 14.20 10.05 -3.09
CA GLU A 130 14.46 8.93 -2.18
C GLU A 130 14.66 9.46 -0.76
N ARG A 131 14.02 8.78 0.22
CA ARG A 131 14.07 9.18 1.63
C ARG A 131 14.57 8.04 2.51
N ASN A 132 15.05 8.43 3.69
CA ASN A 132 15.39 7.48 4.75
C ASN A 132 14.18 7.25 5.69
N PRO A 133 14.12 6.11 6.41
CA PRO A 133 13.08 5.88 7.41
C PRO A 133 13.03 7.00 8.45
N GLY A 134 11.82 7.44 8.82
CA GLY A 134 11.61 8.51 9.80
C GLY A 134 11.78 9.94 9.28
N GLU A 135 12.25 10.15 8.07
CA GLU A 135 12.31 11.48 7.44
C GLU A 135 10.91 11.99 7.10
N THR A 136 10.29 12.66 8.07
CA THR A 136 8.94 13.22 7.93
C THR A 136 8.92 14.37 6.93
N PHE A 137 7.85 14.45 6.13
CA PHE A 137 7.60 15.54 5.19
C PHE A 137 6.11 15.86 5.10
N GLU A 138 5.76 16.94 4.40
CA GLU A 138 4.38 17.41 4.29
C GLU A 138 3.93 17.46 2.82
N VAL A 139 2.65 17.15 2.60
CA VAL A 139 1.93 17.29 1.33
C VAL A 139 0.59 17.94 1.62
N GLY A 140 0.42 19.20 1.26
CA GLY A 140 -0.77 19.96 1.67
C GLY A 140 -0.92 19.98 3.19
N ALA A 141 -2.06 19.53 3.69
CA ALA A 141 -2.33 19.41 5.14
C ALA A 141 -1.88 18.06 5.74
N LEU A 142 -1.36 17.15 4.92
CA LEU A 142 -0.92 15.82 5.34
C LEU A 142 0.52 15.84 5.82
N ARG A 143 0.78 15.28 7.00
CA ARG A 143 2.11 14.99 7.50
C ARG A 143 2.42 13.51 7.34
N ILE A 144 3.44 13.19 6.55
CA ILE A 144 3.82 11.83 6.19
C ILE A 144 5.09 11.42 6.95
N THR A 145 5.04 10.26 7.62
CA THR A 145 6.18 9.67 8.33
C THR A 145 6.42 8.25 7.81
N PRO A 146 7.46 8.05 6.98
CA PRO A 146 7.82 6.72 6.50
C PRO A 146 8.45 5.87 7.61
N HIS A 147 8.15 4.57 7.61
CA HIS A 147 8.73 3.56 8.49
C HIS A 147 9.25 2.39 7.68
N LEU A 148 10.39 1.83 8.09
CA LEU A 148 10.94 0.64 7.42
C LEU A 148 10.15 -0.60 7.83
N LEU A 149 9.64 -1.32 6.86
CA LEU A 149 8.94 -2.60 7.03
C LEU A 149 9.87 -3.79 6.80
N MET A 150 9.43 -4.97 7.19
CA MET A 150 10.18 -6.22 7.02
C MET A 150 9.80 -6.91 5.71
N HIS A 151 10.60 -6.67 4.70
CA HIS A 151 10.43 -7.20 3.34
C HIS A 151 11.82 -7.46 2.72
N PRO A 152 11.96 -8.33 1.69
CA PRO A 152 13.25 -8.66 1.08
C PRO A 152 14.03 -7.48 0.48
N ILE A 153 13.36 -6.38 0.14
CA ILE A 153 13.99 -5.12 -0.29
C ILE A 153 13.55 -3.97 0.61
N PRO A 154 14.27 -2.83 0.65
CA PRO A 154 13.83 -1.66 1.41
C PRO A 154 12.39 -1.29 1.07
N THR A 155 11.51 -1.38 2.06
CA THR A 155 10.06 -1.16 1.92
C THR A 155 9.57 -0.20 2.98
N PHE A 156 8.79 0.81 2.58
CA PHE A 156 8.19 1.77 3.48
C PHE A 156 6.73 1.49 3.76
N GLY A 157 6.36 1.52 5.05
CA GLY A 157 5.02 1.90 5.47
C GLY A 157 4.92 3.43 5.55
N TYR A 158 3.73 3.96 5.39
CA TYR A 158 3.45 5.39 5.49
C TYR A 158 2.40 5.68 6.56
N ARG A 159 2.80 6.43 7.59
CA ARG A 159 1.86 7.05 8.53
C ARG A 159 1.54 8.44 8.03
N ILE A 160 0.26 8.74 7.91
CA ILE A 160 -0.27 9.99 7.39
C ILE A 160 -1.19 10.59 8.45
N ASP A 161 -0.79 11.73 9.00
CA ASP A 161 -1.57 12.47 9.98
C ASP A 161 -2.17 13.73 9.35
N GLU A 162 -3.47 14.00 9.60
CA GLU A 162 -4.16 15.25 9.27
C GLU A 162 -4.97 15.74 10.48
N GLY A 163 -4.47 16.74 11.19
CA GLY A 163 -5.08 17.17 12.44
C GLY A 163 -5.10 16.04 13.47
N SER A 164 -6.30 15.57 13.85
CA SER A 164 -6.47 14.42 14.76
C SER A 164 -6.63 13.09 14.04
N SER A 165 -6.83 13.10 12.71
CA SER A 165 -7.00 11.87 11.92
C SER A 165 -5.66 11.23 11.61
N ARG A 166 -5.61 9.90 11.71
CA ARG A 166 -4.39 9.10 11.50
C ARG A 166 -4.66 7.89 10.64
N PHE A 167 -3.96 7.82 9.51
CA PHE A 167 -3.95 6.69 8.61
C PHE A 167 -2.56 6.04 8.59
N CYS A 168 -2.49 4.73 8.78
CA CYS A 168 -1.26 3.95 8.65
C CYS A 168 -1.44 2.90 7.54
N PHE A 169 -0.52 2.91 6.58
CA PHE A 169 -0.46 1.96 5.48
C PHE A 169 0.83 1.16 5.57
N ALA A 170 0.73 -0.16 5.75
CA ALA A 170 1.86 -1.06 5.98
C ALA A 170 1.64 -2.39 5.24
N THR A 171 1.69 -2.34 3.91
CA THR A 171 1.68 -3.54 3.06
C THR A 171 3.10 -4.06 2.85
N ASP A 172 3.23 -5.33 2.49
CA ASP A 172 4.51 -6.00 2.25
C ASP A 172 5.40 -5.94 3.50
N ASN A 173 4.87 -6.55 4.54
CA ASN A 173 5.47 -6.58 5.86
C ASN A 173 5.32 -7.95 6.50
N GLU A 174 6.43 -8.61 6.77
CA GLU A 174 6.48 -9.93 7.43
C GLU A 174 6.76 -9.76 8.92
N ILE A 175 5.70 -9.68 9.73
CA ILE A 175 5.79 -9.42 11.17
C ILE A 175 6.68 -10.45 11.89
N ALA A 176 6.60 -11.72 11.53
CA ALA A 176 7.39 -12.77 12.16
C ALA A 176 8.92 -12.55 12.03
N MET A 177 9.38 -11.83 11.02
CA MET A 177 10.79 -11.50 10.84
C MET A 177 11.32 -10.50 11.89
N PHE A 178 10.45 -9.66 12.49
CA PHE A 178 10.86 -8.75 13.56
C PHE A 178 11.36 -9.48 14.81
N ALA A 179 10.92 -10.71 15.05
CA ALA A 179 11.33 -11.50 16.22
C ALA A 179 12.85 -11.79 16.27
N ASN A 180 13.56 -11.67 15.13
CA ASN A 180 14.95 -12.04 14.96
C ASN A 180 15.89 -10.84 14.66
N GLN A 181 15.41 -9.60 14.76
CA GLN A 181 16.17 -8.41 14.37
C GLN A 181 16.62 -7.57 15.56
N GLU A 182 17.85 -7.08 15.52
CA GLU A 182 18.42 -6.13 16.49
C GLU A 182 17.87 -4.69 16.30
N ASN A 183 17.43 -4.35 15.08
CA ASN A 183 17.00 -3.02 14.68
C ASN A 183 15.52 -3.02 14.26
N GLY A 184 14.67 -2.63 15.18
CA GLY A 184 13.23 -2.55 14.98
C GLY A 184 12.51 -3.79 15.52
N THR A 185 11.52 -3.57 16.33
CA THR A 185 10.73 -4.62 16.96
C THR A 185 9.28 -4.47 16.55
N LEU A 186 8.48 -5.53 16.70
CA LEU A 186 7.02 -5.44 16.56
C LEU A 186 6.45 -4.30 17.43
N LYS A 187 7.07 -4.04 18.59
CA LYS A 187 6.68 -2.93 19.46
C LYS A 187 6.93 -1.56 18.82
N ASP A 188 8.00 -1.41 18.03
CA ASP A 188 8.29 -0.14 17.33
C ASP A 188 7.27 0.07 16.20
N LEU A 189 6.92 -0.98 15.47
CA LEU A 189 5.85 -0.95 14.46
C LEU A 189 4.49 -0.60 15.09
N ALA A 190 4.12 -1.25 16.21
CA ALA A 190 2.89 -0.95 16.93
C ALA A 190 2.87 0.49 17.47
N ASN A 191 4.01 1.00 17.96
CA ASN A 191 4.14 2.40 18.39
C ASN A 191 4.01 3.38 17.21
N TRP A 192 4.54 3.03 16.04
CA TRP A 192 4.41 3.86 14.84
C TRP A 192 2.96 3.90 14.34
N CYS A 193 2.22 2.78 14.42
CA CYS A 193 0.79 2.69 14.09
C CYS A 193 -0.13 3.16 15.24
N ARG A 194 0.40 3.57 16.40
CA ARG A 194 -0.40 3.83 17.61
C ARG A 194 -1.58 4.76 17.34
N ASP A 195 -2.75 4.33 17.85
CA ASP A 195 -4.02 5.06 17.81
C ASP A 195 -4.43 5.43 16.36
N ALA A 196 -4.10 4.60 15.37
CA ALA A 196 -4.55 4.80 14.00
C ALA A 196 -6.09 4.74 13.92
N ASP A 197 -6.70 5.70 13.23
CA ASP A 197 -8.12 5.64 12.89
C ASP A 197 -8.37 4.52 11.88
N LEU A 198 -7.40 4.30 10.97
CA LEU A 198 -7.35 3.19 10.04
C LEU A 198 -5.91 2.68 9.93
N LEU A 199 -5.72 1.40 10.21
CA LEU A 199 -4.53 0.64 9.85
C LEU A 199 -4.87 -0.23 8.64
N VAL A 200 -4.16 -0.05 7.53
CA VAL A 200 -4.14 -0.97 6.40
C VAL A 200 -2.89 -1.82 6.52
N HIS A 201 -3.04 -3.12 6.62
CA HIS A 201 -1.91 -4.03 6.83
C HIS A 201 -1.98 -5.24 5.93
N ASP A 202 -0.79 -5.72 5.55
CA ASP A 202 -0.58 -6.97 4.84
C ASP A 202 -1.25 -8.14 5.57
N ALA A 203 -2.00 -8.95 4.84
CA ALA A 203 -2.63 -10.16 5.34
C ALA A 203 -2.79 -11.17 4.18
N GLN A 204 -1.65 -11.58 3.63
CA GLN A 204 -1.64 -12.41 2.44
C GLN A 204 -1.93 -13.88 2.77
N TYR A 205 -1.46 -14.38 3.92
CA TYR A 205 -1.47 -15.80 4.25
C TYR A 205 -2.32 -16.14 5.47
N SER A 206 -2.90 -17.34 5.45
CA SER A 206 -3.29 -18.03 6.69
C SER A 206 -2.05 -18.52 7.45
N THR A 207 -2.19 -18.81 8.75
CA THR A 207 -1.10 -19.39 9.55
C THR A 207 -0.57 -20.71 8.96
N GLU A 208 -1.42 -21.50 8.29
CA GLU A 208 -1.01 -22.76 7.65
C GLU A 208 -0.19 -22.52 6.39
N GLU A 209 -0.64 -21.61 5.53
CA GLU A 209 0.08 -21.22 4.29
C GLU A 209 1.43 -20.61 4.61
N TYR A 210 1.52 -19.79 5.65
CA TYR A 210 2.76 -19.13 6.07
C TYR A 210 3.90 -20.13 6.36
N LYS A 211 3.60 -21.36 6.80
CA LYS A 211 4.63 -22.39 7.06
C LYS A 211 5.51 -22.70 5.84
N THR A 212 4.98 -22.50 4.65
CA THR A 212 5.71 -22.73 3.38
C THR A 212 6.11 -21.46 2.68
N HIS A 213 5.69 -20.28 3.19
CA HIS A 213 5.93 -18.96 2.59
C HIS A 213 6.72 -18.01 3.51
N ALA A 214 7.24 -18.50 4.63
CA ALA A 214 8.11 -17.73 5.52
C ALA A 214 9.33 -17.18 4.74
N GLY A 215 9.62 -15.89 4.91
CA GLY A 215 10.69 -15.20 4.19
C GLY A 215 10.26 -14.57 2.85
N PHE A 216 8.97 -14.63 2.50
CA PHE A 216 8.46 -14.00 1.28
C PHE A 216 8.07 -12.53 1.48
N GLY A 217 8.08 -12.05 2.75
CA GLY A 217 7.85 -10.64 3.07
C GLY A 217 6.40 -10.29 3.39
N HIS A 218 5.58 -11.29 3.79
CA HIS A 218 4.14 -11.10 4.05
C HIS A 218 3.70 -11.71 5.38
N SER A 219 2.66 -11.13 5.96
CA SER A 219 2.07 -11.53 7.24
C SER A 219 0.84 -12.40 7.08
N THR A 220 0.46 -13.01 8.21
CA THR A 220 -0.81 -13.70 8.37
C THR A 220 -1.92 -12.75 8.82
N TYR A 221 -3.18 -13.18 8.67
CA TYR A 221 -4.34 -12.45 9.19
C TYR A 221 -4.27 -12.28 10.72
N GLU A 222 -3.81 -13.31 11.44
CA GLU A 222 -3.67 -13.28 12.90
C GLU A 222 -2.60 -12.29 13.36
N GLU A 223 -1.47 -12.19 12.65
CA GLU A 223 -0.42 -11.22 12.95
C GLU A 223 -0.91 -9.79 12.75
N SER A 224 -1.70 -9.55 11.70
CA SER A 224 -2.30 -8.23 11.43
C SER A 224 -3.30 -7.83 12.51
N LEU A 225 -4.13 -8.77 13.01
CA LEU A 225 -5.02 -8.55 14.15
C LEU A 225 -4.24 -8.22 15.44
N SER A 226 -3.19 -8.98 15.72
CA SER A 226 -2.33 -8.74 16.88
C SER A 226 -1.65 -7.36 16.83
N LEU A 227 -1.18 -6.94 15.65
CA LEU A 227 -0.60 -5.60 15.46
C LEU A 227 -1.65 -4.51 15.70
N ALA A 228 -2.85 -4.67 15.13
CA ALA A 228 -3.93 -3.69 15.30
C ALA A 228 -4.35 -3.52 16.76
N GLU A 229 -4.46 -4.62 17.51
CA GLU A 229 -4.74 -4.61 18.94
C GLU A 229 -3.62 -3.90 19.72
N GLN A 230 -2.35 -4.27 19.48
CA GLN A 230 -1.20 -3.68 20.16
C GLN A 230 -1.05 -2.18 19.85
N ALA A 231 -1.39 -1.75 18.65
CA ALA A 231 -1.39 -0.36 18.24
C ALA A 231 -2.58 0.43 18.78
N GLY A 232 -3.65 -0.23 19.23
CA GLY A 232 -4.91 0.42 19.58
C GLY A 232 -5.60 1.04 18.37
N ALA A 233 -5.43 0.44 17.18
CA ALA A 233 -6.04 0.92 15.95
C ALA A 233 -7.57 0.79 16.03
N LYS A 234 -8.30 1.83 15.57
CA LYS A 234 -9.77 1.81 15.62
C LYS A 234 -10.37 0.91 14.56
N GLN A 235 -9.72 0.80 13.41
CA GLN A 235 -10.09 -0.05 12.30
C GLN A 235 -8.86 -0.71 11.68
N LEU A 236 -9.01 -1.97 11.25
CA LEU A 236 -8.00 -2.70 10.48
C LEU A 236 -8.60 -3.08 9.12
N ALA A 237 -7.96 -2.68 8.04
CA ALA A 237 -8.25 -3.20 6.71
C ALA A 237 -7.17 -4.25 6.34
N PHE A 238 -7.59 -5.49 6.16
CA PHE A 238 -6.73 -6.52 5.58
C PHE A 238 -6.49 -6.20 4.11
N PHE A 239 -5.24 -6.18 3.71
CA PHE A 239 -4.81 -5.73 2.41
C PHE A 239 -3.84 -6.74 1.77
N HIS A 240 -3.49 -6.54 0.52
CA HIS A 240 -2.55 -7.38 -0.23
C HIS A 240 -3.03 -8.83 -0.34
N HIS A 241 -4.33 -9.00 -0.65
CA HIS A 241 -4.95 -10.32 -0.75
C HIS A 241 -4.22 -11.22 -1.72
N ASP A 242 -3.93 -12.47 -1.32
CA ASP A 242 -3.24 -13.43 -2.17
C ASP A 242 -3.98 -13.64 -3.51
N PRO A 243 -3.28 -13.62 -4.64
CA PRO A 243 -3.90 -13.78 -5.96
C PRO A 243 -4.55 -15.14 -6.20
N VAL A 244 -4.27 -16.15 -5.37
CA VAL A 244 -4.94 -17.46 -5.47
C VAL A 244 -6.26 -17.51 -4.69
N HIS A 245 -6.45 -16.62 -3.71
CA HIS A 245 -7.67 -16.57 -2.92
C HIS A 245 -8.82 -15.91 -3.68
N SER A 246 -9.94 -16.60 -3.79
CA SER A 246 -11.21 -16.01 -4.20
C SER A 246 -11.80 -15.12 -3.08
N ASP A 247 -12.76 -14.27 -3.42
CA ASP A 247 -13.49 -13.46 -2.44
C ASP A 247 -14.10 -14.28 -1.30
N THR A 248 -14.57 -15.51 -1.59
CA THR A 248 -15.14 -16.41 -0.58
C THR A 248 -14.06 -17.02 0.32
N GLU A 249 -12.88 -17.30 -0.22
CA GLU A 249 -11.74 -17.78 0.57
C GLU A 249 -11.22 -16.68 1.48
N VAL A 250 -11.13 -15.43 1.00
CA VAL A 250 -10.78 -14.27 1.84
C VAL A 250 -11.76 -14.11 3.01
N ASP A 251 -13.09 -14.22 2.76
CA ASP A 251 -14.10 -14.18 3.85
C ASP A 251 -13.83 -15.26 4.90
N ALA A 252 -13.64 -16.51 4.44
CA ALA A 252 -13.45 -17.65 5.34
C ALA A 252 -12.18 -17.50 6.19
N LEU A 253 -11.07 -17.05 5.60
CA LEU A 253 -9.81 -16.81 6.29
C LEU A 253 -9.93 -15.71 7.35
N ILE A 254 -10.64 -14.61 7.02
CA ILE A 254 -10.89 -13.53 7.97
C ILE A 254 -11.78 -14.00 9.13
N GLU A 255 -12.86 -14.74 8.84
CA GLU A 255 -13.74 -15.28 9.87
C GLU A 255 -12.99 -16.24 10.81
N GLU A 256 -12.13 -17.10 10.26
CA GLU A 256 -11.28 -18.00 11.02
C GLU A 256 -10.29 -17.23 11.91
N ALA A 257 -9.56 -16.26 11.35
CA ALA A 257 -8.58 -15.46 12.08
C ALA A 257 -9.23 -14.67 13.22
N LEU A 258 -10.39 -14.03 12.99
CA LEU A 258 -11.16 -13.34 14.01
C LEU A 258 -11.66 -14.29 15.10
N GLY A 259 -12.08 -15.50 14.71
CA GLY A 259 -12.48 -16.56 15.64
C GLY A 259 -11.32 -16.98 16.55
N ASN A 260 -10.16 -17.27 15.98
CA ASN A 260 -8.94 -17.65 16.67
C ASN A 260 -8.45 -16.56 17.62
N HIS A 261 -8.46 -15.30 17.14
CA HIS A 261 -8.06 -14.14 17.94
C HIS A 261 -8.92 -13.97 19.19
N ARG A 262 -10.25 -14.05 19.07
CA ARG A 262 -11.17 -14.01 20.22
C ARG A 262 -10.98 -15.20 21.19
N GLN A 263 -10.78 -16.40 20.66
CA GLN A 263 -10.55 -17.61 21.49
C GLN A 263 -9.25 -17.53 22.28
N SER A 264 -8.23 -16.87 21.76
CA SER A 264 -6.96 -16.63 22.47
C SER A 264 -7.01 -15.48 23.48
N GLY A 265 -8.16 -14.82 23.63
CA GLY A 265 -8.36 -13.71 24.56
C GLY A 265 -8.01 -12.35 23.98
N GLY A 266 -7.83 -12.24 22.68
CA GLY A 266 -7.61 -10.97 21.99
C GLY A 266 -8.84 -10.05 22.07
N ALA A 267 -8.60 -8.74 22.03
CA ALA A 267 -9.64 -7.73 22.04
C ALA A 267 -10.46 -7.76 20.74
N ASP A 268 -11.66 -7.20 20.79
CA ASP A 268 -12.50 -7.06 19.58
C ASP A 268 -11.92 -5.97 18.67
N VAL A 269 -11.42 -6.37 17.51
CA VAL A 269 -10.84 -5.48 16.50
C VAL A 269 -11.88 -5.28 15.38
N ASN A 270 -12.20 -4.03 15.07
CA ASN A 270 -13.04 -3.71 13.90
C ASN A 270 -12.24 -3.91 12.61
N ALA A 271 -12.21 -5.16 12.13
CA ALA A 271 -11.42 -5.57 10.98
C ALA A 271 -12.31 -5.96 9.79
N PHE A 272 -11.84 -5.62 8.58
CA PHE A 272 -12.56 -5.89 7.33
C PHE A 272 -11.56 -6.09 6.18
N PRO A 273 -11.93 -6.83 5.11
CA PRO A 273 -11.14 -6.88 3.89
C PRO A 273 -11.22 -5.55 3.13
N ALA A 274 -10.08 -5.03 2.69
CA ALA A 274 -10.07 -3.91 1.76
C ALA A 274 -10.67 -4.33 0.41
N ALA A 275 -11.47 -3.46 -0.19
CA ALA A 275 -12.11 -3.70 -1.48
C ALA A 275 -11.87 -2.53 -2.44
N GLU A 276 -11.67 -2.82 -3.72
CA GLU A 276 -11.62 -1.78 -4.75
C GLU A 276 -12.88 -0.91 -4.70
N GLU A 277 -12.72 0.37 -5.02
CA GLU A 277 -13.74 1.42 -4.95
C GLU A 277 -14.29 1.74 -3.55
N GLN A 278 -13.90 0.99 -2.50
CA GLN A 278 -14.27 1.33 -1.14
C GLN A 278 -13.64 2.67 -0.73
N GLU A 279 -14.48 3.58 -0.23
CA GLU A 279 -14.07 4.90 0.26
C GLU A 279 -14.34 5.01 1.76
N LEU A 280 -13.36 5.54 2.50
CA LEU A 280 -13.40 5.76 3.94
C LEU A 280 -13.10 7.22 4.25
N ALA A 281 -13.82 7.81 5.19
CA ALA A 281 -13.57 9.15 5.73
C ALA A 281 -13.09 9.06 7.18
N LEU A 282 -11.95 9.72 7.48
CA LEU A 282 -11.32 9.77 8.79
C LEU A 282 -11.38 11.18 9.39
#